data_ac05a8f72793b96db411e733071a8db7
#
_entry.id   ac05a8f72793b96db411e733071a8db7
#
_cell.length_a   1.000
_cell.length_b   1.000
_cell.length_c   1.000
_cell.angle_alpha   90.00
_cell.angle_beta   90.00
_cell.angle_gamma   90.00
#
_symmetry.space_group_name_H-M   'P 1'
#
loop_
_entity.id
_entity.type
_entity.pdbx_description
1 polymer ?
#
loop_
_entity_poly.entity_id
_entity_poly.type
_entity_poly.pdbx_seq_one_letter_code
_entity_poly.pdbx_strand_id
1 'polypeptide(L)'
;MIELSEVTVDSLPRYLGYSTPRAEVSLQNGFDLFSGGQVRLTFLVDGKLGGLTDNTTERFRCSTRLNSQERIDPSAPLDRQARCIAFLKPGTQSTNIGYFEKTNYARLRELAVTWRVPSALTSKLKIAKSATMTLSGRNLKLWSDFTGVDPETTSSVGNQQAEFQITPPLQTWTLRFNFGY
;
A
#
# COMPACT_ATOMS: atom_id res chain seq x y z
N MET A 1 8.87 -26.15 14.49
CA MET A 1 9.44 -25.72 13.19
C MET A 1 9.28 -26.85 12.21
N ILE A 2 8.78 -26.53 11.00
CA ILE A 2 8.67 -27.53 9.92
C ILE A 2 10.05 -27.86 9.36
N GLU A 3 10.28 -29.14 9.06
CA GLU A 3 11.53 -29.66 8.49
C GLU A 3 11.43 -29.84 6.96
N LEU A 4 12.58 -29.89 6.29
CA LEU A 4 12.66 -30.09 4.83
C LEU A 4 11.97 -31.35 4.34
N SER A 5 11.96 -32.40 5.16
CA SER A 5 11.31 -33.70 4.87
C SER A 5 9.78 -33.63 4.90
N GLU A 6 9.22 -32.70 5.65
CA GLU A 6 7.76 -32.57 5.87
C GLU A 6 7.06 -31.79 4.76
N VAL A 7 7.80 -31.11 3.87
CA VAL A 7 7.23 -30.32 2.77
C VAL A 7 7.42 -31.04 1.44
N THR A 8 6.34 -31.28 0.73
CA THR A 8 6.35 -31.80 -0.64
C THR A 8 5.98 -30.70 -1.61
N VAL A 9 6.75 -30.54 -2.67
CA VAL A 9 6.51 -29.55 -3.73
C VAL A 9 6.03 -30.27 -4.98
N ASP A 10 4.89 -29.84 -5.52
CA ASP A 10 4.36 -30.32 -6.79
C ASP A 10 5.25 -29.83 -7.94
N SER A 11 5.63 -30.72 -8.85
CA SER A 11 6.47 -30.41 -10.01
C SER A 11 5.67 -29.82 -11.18
N LEU A 12 4.34 -29.82 -11.11
CA LEU A 12 3.51 -29.32 -12.20
C LEU A 12 3.31 -27.80 -12.10
N PRO A 13 3.43 -27.07 -13.24
CA PRO A 13 3.11 -25.66 -13.29
C PRO A 13 1.65 -25.42 -12.94
N ARG A 14 1.41 -24.40 -12.08
CA ARG A 14 0.05 -24.02 -11.68
C ARG A 14 -0.19 -22.55 -11.99
N TYR A 15 -1.38 -22.28 -12.53
CA TYR A 15 -1.84 -20.90 -12.71
C TYR A 15 -2.25 -20.32 -11.34
N LEU A 16 -1.63 -19.21 -10.94
CA LEU A 16 -1.90 -18.57 -9.65
C LEU A 16 -2.89 -17.41 -9.76
N GLY A 17 -2.90 -16.72 -10.88
CA GLY A 17 -3.74 -15.53 -11.09
C GLY A 17 -3.05 -14.49 -11.96
N TYR A 18 -3.57 -13.28 -11.92
CA TYR A 18 -3.05 -12.15 -12.69
C TYR A 18 -2.02 -11.37 -11.88
N SER A 19 -0.91 -10.99 -12.51
CA SER A 19 0.11 -10.14 -11.88
C SER A 19 -0.32 -8.67 -11.79
N THR A 20 -1.30 -8.27 -12.61
CA THR A 20 -1.84 -6.92 -12.62
C THR A 20 -3.24 -6.89 -12.00
N PRO A 21 -3.64 -5.79 -11.36
CA PRO A 21 -4.99 -5.64 -10.84
C PRO A 21 -6.04 -5.78 -11.95
N ARG A 22 -7.13 -6.46 -11.64
CA ARG A 22 -8.26 -6.64 -12.56
C ARG A 22 -9.30 -5.51 -12.47
N ALA A 23 -9.32 -4.81 -11.35
CA ALA A 23 -10.21 -3.69 -11.12
C ALA A 23 -9.50 -2.60 -10.32
N GLU A 24 -9.77 -1.36 -10.70
CA GLU A 24 -9.37 -0.16 -9.97
C GLU A 24 -10.64 0.62 -9.63
N VAL A 25 -10.75 1.05 -8.38
CA VAL A 25 -11.91 1.77 -7.86
C VAL A 25 -11.42 3.04 -7.18
N SER A 26 -12.13 4.14 -7.43
CA SER A 26 -11.82 5.43 -6.81
C SER A 26 -13.12 6.11 -6.40
N LEU A 27 -13.13 6.69 -5.20
CA LEU A 27 -14.20 7.51 -4.67
C LEU A 27 -13.63 8.85 -4.23
N GLN A 28 -14.04 9.91 -4.93
CA GLN A 28 -13.74 11.28 -4.54
C GLN A 28 -15.01 12.00 -4.18
N ASN A 29 -15.02 12.70 -3.04
CA ASN A 29 -16.15 13.50 -2.63
C ASN A 29 -15.71 14.77 -1.90
N GLY A 30 -16.62 15.75 -1.80
CA GLY A 30 -16.37 17.00 -1.10
C GLY A 30 -17.66 17.55 -0.50
N PHE A 31 -17.54 18.09 0.72
CA PHE A 31 -18.62 18.67 1.51
C PHE A 31 -18.32 20.13 1.79
N ASP A 32 -19.24 21.00 1.43
CA ASP A 32 -19.20 22.41 1.83
C ASP A 32 -19.95 22.54 3.16
N LEU A 33 -19.23 23.00 4.18
CA LEU A 33 -19.71 23.18 5.53
C LEU A 33 -19.91 24.66 5.84
N PHE A 34 -20.87 24.95 6.70
CA PHE A 34 -21.30 26.29 7.12
C PHE A 34 -21.93 27.14 5.99
N SER A 35 -22.57 28.22 6.38
CA SER A 35 -23.22 29.14 5.46
C SER A 35 -22.24 29.72 4.44
N GLY A 36 -22.56 29.62 3.15
CA GLY A 36 -21.70 30.11 2.07
C GLY A 36 -20.47 29.26 1.76
N GLY A 37 -20.38 28.02 2.30
CA GLY A 37 -19.28 27.11 1.99
C GLY A 37 -17.91 27.61 2.49
N GLN A 38 -17.87 28.18 3.68
CA GLN A 38 -16.67 28.74 4.27
C GLN A 38 -15.58 27.69 4.49
N VAL A 39 -15.99 26.45 4.80
CA VAL A 39 -15.08 25.32 4.98
C VAL A 39 -15.48 24.23 4.01
N ARG A 40 -14.52 23.75 3.23
CA ARG A 40 -14.69 22.61 2.35
C ARG A 40 -13.82 21.46 2.81
N LEU A 41 -14.46 20.32 3.07
CA LEU A 41 -13.81 19.05 3.33
C LEU A 41 -13.82 18.22 2.05
N THR A 42 -12.65 17.73 1.60
CA THR A 42 -12.55 16.81 0.47
C THR A 42 -11.79 15.58 0.86
N PHE A 43 -12.16 14.43 0.29
CA PHE A 43 -11.39 13.21 0.44
C PHE A 43 -11.34 12.41 -0.86
N LEU A 44 -10.29 11.62 -1.00
CA LEU A 44 -10.08 10.65 -2.06
C LEU A 44 -9.69 9.32 -1.44
N VAL A 45 -10.46 8.29 -1.73
CA VAL A 45 -10.13 6.89 -1.46
C VAL A 45 -9.99 6.17 -2.78
N ASP A 46 -8.92 5.44 -2.96
CA ASP A 46 -8.74 4.56 -4.12
C ASP A 46 -8.33 3.16 -3.68
N GLY A 47 -8.48 2.20 -4.59
CA GLY A 47 -8.13 0.82 -4.33
C GLY A 47 -7.95 0.01 -5.60
N LYS A 48 -7.21 -1.09 -5.49
CA LYS A 48 -6.98 -2.05 -6.57
C LYS A 48 -7.31 -3.45 -6.08
N LEU A 49 -7.86 -4.26 -6.99
CA LEU A 49 -8.34 -5.60 -6.68
C LEU A 49 -7.88 -6.62 -7.72
N GLY A 50 -7.59 -7.83 -7.29
CA GLY A 50 -7.38 -9.00 -8.16
C GLY A 50 -5.95 -9.15 -8.70
N GLY A 51 -4.98 -8.40 -8.19
CA GLY A 51 -3.56 -8.59 -8.51
C GLY A 51 -2.88 -9.59 -7.58
N LEU A 52 -1.78 -10.19 -8.07
CA LEU A 52 -0.86 -11.02 -7.31
C LEU A 52 0.56 -10.50 -7.48
N THR A 53 1.31 -10.48 -6.38
CA THR A 53 2.73 -10.05 -6.39
C THR A 53 3.56 -11.03 -5.57
N ASP A 54 4.79 -11.31 -6.03
CA ASP A 54 5.79 -12.04 -5.24
C ASP A 54 6.32 -11.14 -4.13
N ASN A 55 6.06 -11.50 -2.87
CA ASN A 55 6.66 -10.88 -1.70
C ASN A 55 8.12 -11.32 -1.58
N THR A 56 8.94 -10.77 -2.46
CA THR A 56 10.36 -11.13 -2.56
C THR A 56 11.15 -10.65 -1.34
N THR A 57 10.71 -9.58 -0.68
CA THR A 57 11.34 -9.10 0.56
C THR A 57 11.26 -10.17 1.65
N GLU A 58 10.09 -10.75 1.89
CA GLU A 58 9.93 -11.78 2.91
C GLU A 58 10.65 -13.08 2.52
N ARG A 59 10.60 -13.45 1.24
CA ARG A 59 11.37 -14.57 0.69
C ARG A 59 12.88 -14.40 0.89
N PHE A 60 13.42 -13.20 0.66
CA PHE A 60 14.81 -12.86 0.88
C PHE A 60 15.20 -12.91 2.36
N ARG A 61 14.31 -12.49 3.25
CA ARG A 61 14.49 -12.61 4.69
C ARG A 61 14.56 -14.07 5.15
N CYS A 62 13.71 -14.94 4.58
CA CYS A 62 13.76 -16.38 4.87
C CYS A 62 15.08 -17.01 4.39
N SER A 63 15.48 -16.76 3.15
CA SER A 63 16.56 -17.52 2.49
C SER A 63 17.96 -16.95 2.74
N THR A 64 18.09 -15.63 2.71
CA THR A 64 19.41 -14.97 2.71
C THR A 64 19.73 -14.31 4.04
N ARG A 65 18.76 -13.61 4.62
CA ARG A 65 18.95 -12.91 5.90
C ARG A 65 18.67 -13.79 7.10
N LEU A 66 17.92 -14.88 6.91
CA LEU A 66 17.58 -15.88 7.94
C LEU A 66 16.87 -15.26 9.17
N ASN A 67 16.13 -14.17 8.95
CA ASN A 67 15.50 -13.37 10.00
C ASN A 67 14.01 -13.16 9.78
N SER A 68 13.37 -13.94 8.90
CA SER A 68 11.91 -13.93 8.79
C SER A 68 11.29 -14.61 10.02
N GLN A 69 10.11 -14.13 10.43
CA GLN A 69 9.38 -14.72 11.55
C GLN A 69 9.16 -16.22 11.34
N GLU A 70 8.77 -16.63 10.14
CA GLU A 70 8.52 -18.02 9.75
C GLU A 70 9.74 -18.95 9.88
N ARG A 71 10.95 -18.37 9.96
CA ARG A 71 12.20 -19.12 10.11
C ARG A 71 12.70 -19.16 11.55
N ILE A 72 12.42 -18.16 12.35
CA ILE A 72 13.01 -18.03 13.70
C ILE A 72 11.98 -18.28 14.82
N ASP A 73 10.69 -18.18 14.52
CA ASP A 73 9.62 -18.29 15.51
C ASP A 73 8.83 -19.59 15.31
N PRO A 74 8.94 -20.57 16.22
CA PRO A 74 8.17 -21.82 16.15
C PRO A 74 6.67 -21.60 16.23
N SER A 75 6.19 -20.48 16.74
CA SER A 75 4.77 -20.12 16.83
C SER A 75 4.22 -19.50 15.54
N ALA A 76 5.07 -19.21 14.56
CA ALA A 76 4.63 -18.71 13.27
C ALA A 76 3.64 -19.68 12.59
N PRO A 77 2.66 -19.17 11.83
CA PRO A 77 1.70 -20.02 11.12
C PRO A 77 2.39 -21.10 10.27
N LEU A 78 1.87 -22.33 10.31
CA LEU A 78 2.50 -23.48 9.63
C LEU A 78 2.61 -23.30 8.11
N ASP A 79 1.63 -22.66 7.48
CA ASP A 79 1.65 -22.35 6.06
C ASP A 79 2.84 -21.42 5.69
N ARG A 80 3.13 -20.45 6.54
CA ARG A 80 4.30 -19.56 6.38
C ARG A 80 5.60 -20.31 6.60
N GLN A 81 5.71 -21.15 7.63
CA GLN A 81 6.88 -22.00 7.82
C GLN A 81 7.08 -22.90 6.59
N ALA A 82 6.01 -23.52 6.09
CA ALA A 82 6.06 -24.41 4.92
C ALA A 82 6.53 -23.69 3.65
N ARG A 83 6.10 -22.43 3.40
CA ARG A 83 6.56 -21.67 2.22
C ARG A 83 8.06 -21.38 2.27
N CYS A 84 8.59 -21.07 3.45
CA CYS A 84 10.02 -20.84 3.63
C CYS A 84 10.81 -22.12 3.34
N ILE A 85 10.39 -23.26 3.91
CA ILE A 85 11.00 -24.55 3.69
C ILE A 85 10.90 -24.99 2.23
N ALA A 86 9.74 -24.80 1.57
CA ALA A 86 9.57 -25.10 0.15
C ALA A 86 10.54 -24.32 -0.75
N PHE A 87 10.78 -23.05 -0.42
CA PHE A 87 11.76 -22.24 -1.15
C PHE A 87 13.22 -22.69 -0.91
N LEU A 88 13.53 -23.20 0.27
CA LEU A 88 14.88 -23.67 0.64
C LEU A 88 15.20 -25.06 0.11
N LYS A 89 14.26 -25.77 -0.52
CA LYS A 89 14.53 -27.08 -1.10
C LYS A 89 15.58 -26.98 -2.22
N PRO A 90 16.40 -28.01 -2.39
CA PRO A 90 17.46 -28.00 -3.41
C PRO A 90 16.88 -28.19 -4.82
N GLY A 91 17.56 -27.56 -5.80
CA GLY A 91 17.36 -27.78 -7.22
C GLY A 91 15.94 -27.52 -7.70
N THR A 92 15.38 -28.43 -8.49
CA THR A 92 14.04 -28.32 -9.08
C THR A 92 12.89 -28.46 -8.08
N GLN A 93 13.17 -28.83 -6.84
CA GLN A 93 12.17 -28.89 -5.77
C GLN A 93 11.93 -27.56 -5.08
N SER A 94 12.76 -26.55 -5.37
CA SER A 94 12.56 -25.19 -4.83
C SER A 94 11.38 -24.51 -5.53
N THR A 95 10.53 -23.83 -4.75
CA THR A 95 9.43 -23.03 -5.29
C THR A 95 9.18 -21.77 -4.46
N ASN A 96 8.82 -20.69 -5.13
CA ASN A 96 8.41 -19.44 -4.51
C ASN A 96 6.88 -19.25 -4.47
N ILE A 97 6.13 -20.29 -4.82
CA ILE A 97 4.66 -20.21 -4.96
C ILE A 97 3.96 -19.66 -3.71
N GLY A 98 4.45 -19.99 -2.53
CA GLY A 98 3.89 -19.53 -1.26
C GLY A 98 4.14 -18.06 -0.95
N TYR A 99 4.95 -17.35 -1.73
CA TYR A 99 5.22 -15.93 -1.58
C TYR A 99 4.40 -15.06 -2.53
N PHE A 100 3.59 -15.66 -3.41
CA PHE A 100 2.62 -14.91 -4.21
C PHE A 100 1.40 -14.57 -3.37
N GLU A 101 1.23 -13.29 -3.11
CA GLU A 101 0.17 -12.76 -2.25
C GLU A 101 -0.75 -11.83 -3.05
N LYS A 102 -2.03 -11.75 -2.62
CA LYS A 102 -3.00 -10.83 -3.20
C LYS A 102 -2.62 -9.39 -2.84
N THR A 103 -2.61 -8.52 -3.84
CA THR A 103 -2.34 -7.09 -3.68
C THR A 103 -3.61 -6.26 -3.62
N ASN A 104 -4.68 -6.82 -3.06
CA ASN A 104 -5.90 -6.07 -2.82
C ASN A 104 -5.65 -5.01 -1.76
N TYR A 105 -6.04 -3.78 -2.05
CA TYR A 105 -5.96 -2.71 -1.07
C TYR A 105 -7.02 -1.63 -1.29
N ALA A 106 -7.29 -0.88 -0.24
CA ALA A 106 -7.91 0.45 -0.28
C ALA A 106 -7.01 1.44 0.46
N ARG A 107 -6.93 2.66 -0.04
CA ARG A 107 -6.08 3.72 0.54
C ARG A 107 -6.83 5.03 0.64
N LEU A 108 -6.80 5.66 1.83
CA LEU A 108 -7.17 7.05 1.97
C LEU A 108 -6.04 7.91 1.37
N ARG A 109 -6.21 8.24 0.10
CA ARG A 109 -5.19 8.88 -0.72
C ARG A 109 -5.00 10.34 -0.37
N GLU A 110 -6.11 11.04 -0.12
CA GLU A 110 -6.08 12.45 0.25
C GLU A 110 -7.25 12.78 1.17
N LEU A 111 -6.98 13.63 2.14
CA LEU A 111 -7.97 14.32 2.96
C LEU A 111 -7.53 15.77 3.05
N ALA A 112 -8.42 16.70 2.66
CA ALA A 112 -8.10 18.12 2.70
C ALA A 112 -9.25 18.94 3.29
N VAL A 113 -8.86 19.95 4.07
CA VAL A 113 -9.76 20.97 4.62
C VAL A 113 -9.34 22.31 4.05
N THR A 114 -10.22 22.94 3.31
CA THR A 114 -10.02 24.30 2.77
C THR A 114 -10.92 25.26 3.50
N TRP A 115 -10.32 26.26 4.12
CA TRP A 115 -11.03 27.38 4.72
C TRP A 115 -10.93 28.61 3.81
N ARG A 116 -12.09 29.13 3.42
CA ARG A 116 -12.23 30.41 2.72
C ARG A 116 -12.33 31.51 3.76
N VAL A 117 -11.31 32.36 3.82
CA VAL A 117 -11.27 33.47 4.79
C VAL A 117 -12.38 34.44 4.45
N PRO A 118 -13.26 34.79 5.41
CA PRO A 118 -14.33 35.77 5.18
C PRO A 118 -13.79 37.13 4.71
N SER A 119 -14.49 37.77 3.78
CA SER A 119 -14.10 39.07 3.21
C SER A 119 -13.94 40.17 4.29
N ALA A 120 -14.71 40.08 5.36
CA ALA A 120 -14.59 40.98 6.51
C ALA A 120 -13.22 40.90 7.21
N LEU A 121 -12.54 39.74 7.16
CA LEU A 121 -11.19 39.58 7.70
C LEU A 121 -10.13 40.02 6.68
N THR A 122 -10.28 39.65 5.40
CA THR A 122 -9.30 40.03 4.38
C THR A 122 -9.26 41.54 4.16
N SER A 123 -10.40 42.23 4.20
CA SER A 123 -10.48 43.69 4.10
C SER A 123 -9.82 44.41 5.27
N LYS A 124 -9.93 43.86 6.49
CA LYS A 124 -9.24 44.43 7.68
C LYS A 124 -7.73 44.28 7.57
N LEU A 125 -7.25 43.18 7.05
CA LEU A 125 -5.81 42.92 6.92
C LEU A 125 -5.16 43.67 5.76
N LYS A 126 -5.94 44.24 4.81
CA LYS A 126 -5.48 44.95 3.61
C LYS A 126 -4.42 44.22 2.78
N ILE A 127 -4.34 42.90 2.91
CA ILE A 127 -3.31 42.06 2.27
C ILE A 127 -3.80 41.54 0.92
N ALA A 128 -5.10 41.23 0.81
CA ALA A 128 -5.66 40.63 -0.42
C ALA A 128 -7.19 40.83 -0.46
N LYS A 129 -7.78 40.75 -1.65
CA LYS A 129 -9.25 40.76 -1.83
C LYS A 129 -9.87 39.46 -1.41
N SER A 130 -9.15 38.36 -1.54
CA SER A 130 -9.57 37.02 -1.09
C SER A 130 -8.40 36.22 -0.55
N ALA A 131 -8.67 35.33 0.38
CA ALA A 131 -7.67 34.39 0.89
C ALA A 131 -8.30 33.02 1.16
N THR A 132 -7.54 31.96 0.91
CA THR A 132 -7.88 30.61 1.30
C THR A 132 -6.71 29.93 1.98
N MET A 133 -7.00 29.09 2.96
CA MET A 133 -6.04 28.22 3.63
C MET A 133 -6.48 26.78 3.45
N THR A 134 -5.58 25.93 2.98
CA THR A 134 -5.85 24.50 2.79
C THR A 134 -4.82 23.68 3.56
N LEU A 135 -5.30 22.84 4.46
CA LEU A 135 -4.51 21.76 5.06
C LEU A 135 -4.88 20.46 4.37
N SER A 136 -3.91 19.77 3.79
CA SER A 136 -4.10 18.48 3.17
C SER A 136 -3.11 17.44 3.65
N GLY A 137 -3.58 16.22 3.84
CA GLY A 137 -2.77 15.04 4.12
C GLY A 137 -2.90 14.04 3.00
N ARG A 138 -1.79 13.39 2.62
CA ARG A 138 -1.76 12.36 1.58
C ARG A 138 -1.24 11.04 2.11
N ASN A 139 -1.70 9.92 1.51
CA ASN A 139 -1.36 8.54 1.86
C ASN A 139 -1.58 8.25 3.35
N LEU A 140 -2.73 8.67 3.89
CA LEU A 140 -3.00 8.72 5.32
C LEU A 140 -3.27 7.34 5.93
N LYS A 141 -3.92 6.44 5.17
CA LYS A 141 -4.26 5.10 5.66
C LYS A 141 -4.28 4.10 4.53
N LEU A 142 -3.66 2.97 4.77
CA LEU A 142 -3.72 1.78 3.92
C LEU A 142 -4.52 0.69 4.63
N TRP A 143 -5.41 0.03 3.89
CA TRP A 143 -6.11 -1.20 4.28
C TRP A 143 -5.76 -2.27 3.25
N SER A 144 -5.11 -3.34 3.69
CA SER A 144 -4.69 -4.45 2.84
C SER A 144 -4.37 -5.67 3.69
N ASP A 145 -4.57 -6.87 3.11
CA ASP A 145 -4.13 -8.14 3.69
C ASP A 145 -2.72 -8.54 3.21
N PHE A 146 -2.10 -7.74 2.35
CA PHE A 146 -0.73 -7.98 1.87
C PHE A 146 0.26 -7.92 3.02
N THR A 147 1.12 -8.91 3.15
CA THR A 147 2.07 -9.01 4.27
C THR A 147 3.40 -8.30 4.01
N GLY A 148 3.66 -7.87 2.78
CA GLY A 148 4.80 -7.02 2.42
C GLY A 148 4.63 -5.56 2.86
N VAL A 149 5.55 -4.71 2.42
CA VAL A 149 5.60 -3.31 2.86
C VAL A 149 4.43 -2.50 2.29
N ASP A 150 4.15 -2.64 0.99
CA ASP A 150 3.08 -1.90 0.33
C ASP A 150 2.62 -2.62 -0.95
N PRO A 151 1.33 -2.97 -1.07
CA PRO A 151 0.79 -3.70 -2.22
C PRO A 151 0.77 -2.87 -3.52
N GLU A 152 0.91 -1.56 -3.44
CA GLU A 152 0.92 -0.67 -4.60
C GLU A 152 2.32 -0.53 -5.21
N THR A 153 3.35 -0.61 -4.38
CA THR A 153 4.73 -0.48 -4.82
C THR A 153 5.27 -1.82 -5.27
N THR A 154 5.30 -2.02 -6.56
CA THR A 154 5.89 -3.21 -7.17
C THR A 154 6.94 -2.81 -8.20
N SER A 155 7.92 -3.66 -8.39
CA SER A 155 8.88 -3.59 -9.48
C SER A 155 8.79 -4.84 -10.33
N SER A 156 9.20 -4.76 -11.58
CA SER A 156 9.33 -5.95 -12.42
C SER A 156 10.64 -6.64 -12.11
N VAL A 157 10.58 -7.91 -11.70
CA VAL A 157 11.73 -8.78 -11.54
C VAL A 157 11.58 -9.90 -12.57
N GLY A 158 12.30 -9.79 -13.70
CA GLY A 158 12.05 -10.64 -14.85
C GLY A 158 10.64 -10.39 -15.41
N ASN A 159 9.84 -11.47 -15.54
CA ASN A 159 8.46 -11.42 -16.04
C ASN A 159 7.41 -11.35 -14.92
N GLN A 160 7.80 -11.07 -13.70
CA GLN A 160 6.92 -11.08 -12.53
C GLN A 160 6.85 -9.69 -11.89
N GLN A 161 5.70 -9.35 -11.36
CA GLN A 161 5.57 -8.25 -10.42
C GLN A 161 6.07 -8.72 -9.06
N ALA A 162 6.98 -7.97 -8.46
CA ALA A 162 7.58 -8.30 -7.19
C ALA A 162 7.65 -7.07 -6.27
N GLU A 163 7.42 -7.28 -4.99
CA GLU A 163 7.78 -6.34 -3.95
C GLU A 163 9.16 -6.76 -3.41
N PHE A 164 10.17 -5.93 -3.63
CA PHE A 164 11.53 -6.20 -3.14
C PHE A 164 12.20 -4.96 -2.62
N GLN A 165 12.23 -4.82 -1.29
CA GLN A 165 12.93 -3.73 -0.58
C GLN A 165 12.53 -2.32 -1.07
N ILE A 166 11.28 -2.15 -1.45
CA ILE A 166 10.76 -0.90 -2.00
C ILE A 166 10.32 0.01 -0.86
N THR A 167 10.58 1.31 -1.01
CA THR A 167 10.10 2.32 -0.07
C THR A 167 8.62 2.61 -0.35
N PRO A 168 7.72 2.49 0.65
CA PRO A 168 6.31 2.82 0.48
C PRO A 168 6.11 4.32 0.25
N PRO A 169 4.98 4.73 -0.35
CA PRO A 169 4.62 6.13 -0.46
C PRO A 169 4.57 6.81 0.90
N LEU A 170 5.24 7.95 1.02
CA LEU A 170 5.28 8.69 2.27
C LEU A 170 3.92 9.31 2.61
N GLN A 171 3.58 9.29 3.89
CA GLN A 171 2.53 10.14 4.43
C GLN A 171 3.04 11.57 4.47
N THR A 172 2.31 12.50 3.83
CA THR A 172 2.71 13.91 3.77
C THR A 172 1.59 14.82 4.18
N TRP A 173 1.97 15.93 4.82
CA TRP A 173 1.06 17.01 5.17
C TRP A 173 1.50 18.30 4.51
N THR A 174 0.55 19.03 3.93
CA THR A 174 0.80 20.27 3.23
C THR A 174 -0.16 21.35 3.73
N LEU A 175 0.40 22.51 4.09
CA LEU A 175 -0.37 23.71 4.39
C LEU A 175 -0.15 24.71 3.27
N ARG A 176 -1.22 25.15 2.61
CA ARG A 176 -1.19 26.07 1.49
C ARG A 176 -1.99 27.32 1.80
N PHE A 177 -1.43 28.45 1.46
CA PHE A 177 -2.12 29.76 1.48
C PHE A 177 -2.21 30.30 0.06
N ASN A 178 -3.40 30.72 -0.36
CA ASN A 178 -3.61 31.40 -1.63
C ASN A 178 -4.23 32.77 -1.36
N PHE A 179 -3.71 33.79 -2.03
CA PHE A 179 -4.16 35.17 -1.92
C PHE A 179 -4.54 35.69 -3.31
N GLY A 180 -5.73 36.32 -3.43
CA GLY A 180 -6.21 36.95 -4.65
C GLY A 180 -6.18 38.50 -4.48
N TYR A 181 -5.54 39.21 -5.39
CA TYR A 181 -5.38 40.63 -5.38
C TYR A 181 -6.37 41.35 -6.31
#